data_0dafe551a8b2634b16cf07d6b9b3c256
#
_entry.id   0dafe551a8b2634b16cf07d6b9b3c256
#
_cell.length_a   1.000
_cell.length_b   1.000
_cell.length_c   1.000
_cell.angle_alpha   90.00
_cell.angle_beta   90.00
_cell.angle_gamma   90.00
#
_symmetry.space_group_name_H-M   'P 1'
#
loop_
_entity.id
_entity.type
_entity.pdbx_description
1 polymer ?
#
loop_
_entity_poly.entity_id
_entity_poly.type
_entity_poly.pdbx_seq_one_letter_code
_entity_poly.pdbx_strand_id
1 'polypeptide(L)'
;IIGFDYERYLKIIEEYNRLALQENSPRLWYSGGGSLDLSKTFLKANIGILRRTAKPKDLRRFSATIQKHIDANTPLIWGLVLGIVPEPDMLPNTQGGHLRLIIGYNDETKQVIYSDPWGPNHATKRMKLADAYAITMSLHALTPAQSH
;
A
#
# COMPACT_ATOMS: atom_id res chain seq x y z
N ILE A 1 -12.76 10.81 -4.34
CA ILE A 1 -11.74 10.56 -3.29
C ILE A 1 -12.42 9.84 -2.14
N ILE A 2 -11.94 8.68 -1.84
CA ILE A 2 -12.45 7.87 -0.74
C ILE A 2 -11.84 8.39 0.55
N GLY A 3 -12.68 8.57 1.58
CA GLY A 3 -12.18 8.76 2.93
C GLY A 3 -11.40 7.52 3.36
N PHE A 4 -10.14 7.69 3.67
CA PHE A 4 -9.30 6.61 4.17
C PHE A 4 -9.61 6.35 5.65
N ASP A 5 -10.04 5.13 5.96
CA ASP A 5 -10.28 4.70 7.34
C ASP A 5 -8.94 4.29 7.99
N TYR A 6 -8.30 5.28 8.62
CA TYR A 6 -7.01 5.10 9.27
C TYR A 6 -7.09 4.11 10.45
N GLU A 7 -8.17 4.13 11.21
CA GLU A 7 -8.34 3.20 12.34
C GLU A 7 -8.45 1.76 11.86
N ARG A 8 -9.20 1.55 10.80
CA ARG A 8 -9.30 0.23 10.17
C ARG A 8 -7.94 -0.25 9.64
N TYR A 9 -7.19 0.65 9.04
CA TYR A 9 -5.82 0.36 8.58
C TYR A 9 -4.91 -0.06 9.75
N LEU A 10 -4.93 0.67 10.86
CA LEU A 10 -4.16 0.31 12.05
C LEU A 10 -4.55 -1.06 12.58
N LYS A 11 -5.84 -1.38 12.63
CA LYS A 11 -6.30 -2.73 13.06
C LYS A 11 -5.76 -3.83 12.15
N ILE A 12 -5.70 -3.60 10.85
CA ILE A 12 -5.10 -4.55 9.91
C ILE A 12 -3.62 -4.76 10.23
N ILE A 13 -2.87 -3.69 10.48
CA ILE A 13 -1.46 -3.75 10.84
C ILE A 13 -1.25 -4.48 12.17
N GLU A 14 -2.07 -4.17 13.18
CA GLU A 14 -2.02 -4.84 14.49
C GLU A 14 -2.27 -6.34 14.35
N GLU A 15 -3.28 -6.74 13.59
CA GLU A 15 -3.59 -8.15 13.37
C GLU A 15 -2.49 -8.87 12.60
N TYR A 16 -1.93 -8.22 11.58
CA TYR A 16 -0.77 -8.75 10.87
C TYR A 16 0.40 -9.00 11.84
N ASN A 17 0.71 -8.03 12.69
CA ASN A 17 1.80 -8.15 13.65
C ASN A 17 1.54 -9.25 14.70
N ARG A 18 0.29 -9.42 15.13
CA ARG A 18 -0.09 -10.51 16.04
C ARG A 18 0.16 -11.87 15.40
N LEU A 19 -0.24 -12.05 14.15
CA LEU A 19 -0.03 -13.31 13.42
C LEU A 19 1.46 -13.53 13.11
N ALA A 20 2.18 -12.48 12.76
CA ALA A 20 3.62 -12.54 12.53
C ALA A 20 4.38 -13.01 13.77
N LEU A 21 3.96 -12.58 14.97
CA LEU A 21 4.53 -13.06 16.23
C LEU A 21 4.28 -14.56 16.42
N GLN A 22 3.07 -15.04 16.16
CA GLN A 22 2.73 -16.45 16.27
C GLN A 22 3.55 -17.33 15.33
N GLU A 23 3.84 -16.81 14.13
CA GLU A 23 4.63 -17.53 13.12
C GLU A 23 6.14 -17.25 13.21
N ASN A 24 6.56 -16.52 14.25
CA ASN A 24 7.95 -16.10 14.44
C ASN A 24 8.52 -15.33 13.24
N SER A 25 7.67 -14.54 12.60
CA SER A 25 8.01 -13.74 11.42
C SER A 25 8.22 -12.26 11.78
N PRO A 26 9.02 -11.50 11.00
CA PRO A 26 9.20 -10.08 11.23
C PRO A 26 7.88 -9.30 11.13
N ARG A 27 7.76 -8.26 11.94
CA ARG A 27 6.60 -7.38 11.96
C ARG A 27 6.67 -6.31 10.88
N LEU A 28 5.52 -5.80 10.47
CA LEU A 28 5.43 -4.73 9.45
C LEU A 28 6.11 -3.42 9.87
N TRP A 29 6.13 -3.11 11.16
CA TRP A 29 6.77 -1.89 11.67
C TRP A 29 8.29 -1.86 11.53
N TYR A 30 8.89 -3.01 11.35
CA TYR A 30 10.33 -3.13 11.30
C TYR A 30 10.79 -3.23 9.86
N SER A 31 11.82 -2.47 9.54
CA SER A 31 12.46 -2.54 8.24
C SER A 31 12.86 -3.98 7.90
N GLY A 32 12.59 -4.38 6.70
CA GLY A 32 12.94 -5.72 6.24
C GLY A 32 11.78 -6.63 5.97
N GLY A 33 10.56 -6.11 5.99
CA GLY A 33 9.35 -6.81 5.56
C GLY A 33 9.27 -8.27 6.00
N GLY A 34 8.13 -8.72 6.31
CA GLY A 34 7.96 -10.10 6.71
C GLY A 34 8.11 -11.07 5.56
N SER A 35 8.64 -12.25 5.84
CA SER A 35 8.48 -13.42 4.98
C SER A 35 7.06 -13.98 5.03
N LEU A 36 6.19 -13.40 5.86
CA LEU A 36 4.82 -13.82 6.04
C LEU A 36 4.00 -13.58 4.76
N ASP A 37 3.25 -14.57 4.35
CA ASP A 37 2.33 -14.44 3.24
C ASP A 37 1.12 -13.59 3.65
N LEU A 38 1.08 -12.35 3.17
CA LEU A 38 0.00 -11.40 3.47
C LEU A 38 -1.37 -11.94 3.07
N SER A 39 -1.46 -12.70 1.99
CA SER A 39 -2.73 -13.28 1.54
C SER A 39 -3.27 -14.26 2.55
N LYS A 40 -2.42 -15.14 3.07
CA LYS A 40 -2.80 -16.08 4.13
C LYS A 40 -3.12 -15.39 5.44
N THR A 41 -2.34 -14.35 5.79
CA THR A 41 -2.54 -13.56 7.00
C THR A 41 -3.93 -12.93 7.02
N PHE A 42 -4.30 -12.24 5.94
CA PHE A 42 -5.60 -11.59 5.86
C PHE A 42 -6.76 -12.57 5.80
N LEU A 43 -6.57 -13.70 5.15
CA LEU A 43 -7.58 -14.74 5.11
C LEU A 43 -7.80 -15.37 6.50
N LYS A 44 -6.73 -15.70 7.22
CA LYS A 44 -6.79 -16.23 8.59
C LYS A 44 -7.46 -15.26 9.56
N ALA A 45 -7.14 -13.98 9.45
CA ALA A 45 -7.70 -12.95 10.31
C ALA A 45 -9.15 -12.56 9.93
N ASN A 46 -9.71 -13.17 8.90
CA ASN A 46 -11.03 -12.82 8.35
C ASN A 46 -11.16 -11.34 7.99
N ILE A 47 -10.07 -10.71 7.60
CA ILE A 47 -10.03 -9.30 7.17
C ILE A 47 -10.52 -9.18 5.73
N GLY A 48 -10.12 -10.13 4.89
CA GLY A 48 -10.48 -10.12 3.47
C GLY A 48 -9.56 -10.98 2.61
N ILE A 49 -9.75 -10.85 1.31
CA ILE A 49 -8.93 -11.54 0.31
C ILE A 49 -7.97 -10.53 -0.31
N LEU A 50 -6.69 -10.80 -0.17
CA LEU A 50 -5.64 -10.00 -0.77
C LEU A 50 -5.26 -10.58 -2.13
N ARG A 51 -5.42 -9.79 -3.18
CA ARG A 51 -5.05 -10.16 -4.54
C ARG A 51 -3.87 -9.35 -5.02
N ARG A 52 -2.79 -10.01 -5.35
CA ARG A 52 -1.63 -9.38 -5.97
C ARG A 52 -1.90 -9.12 -7.44
N THR A 53 -1.60 -7.90 -7.86
CA THR A 53 -1.51 -7.51 -9.27
C THR A 53 -0.05 -7.26 -9.59
N ALA A 54 0.47 -7.90 -10.63
CA ALA A 54 1.81 -7.58 -11.11
C ALA A 54 1.88 -6.10 -11.54
N LYS A 55 3.08 -5.53 -11.52
CA LYS A 55 3.28 -4.16 -12.01
C LYS A 55 2.71 -4.05 -13.43
N PRO A 56 1.77 -3.12 -13.69
CA PRO A 56 1.24 -2.88 -15.02
C PRO A 56 2.35 -2.55 -16.03
N LYS A 57 2.16 -2.93 -17.27
CA LYS A 57 3.21 -2.83 -18.30
C LYS A 57 3.55 -1.42 -18.73
N ASP A 58 2.64 -0.47 -18.51
CA ASP A 58 2.81 0.92 -18.89
C ASP A 58 2.06 1.86 -17.93
N LEU A 59 2.35 3.15 -18.06
CA LEU A 59 1.77 4.20 -17.21
C LEU A 59 0.24 4.28 -17.36
N ARG A 60 -0.28 4.09 -18.55
CA ARG A 60 -1.73 4.12 -18.81
C ARG A 60 -2.45 2.99 -18.06
N ARG A 61 -1.92 1.79 -18.12
CA ARG A 61 -2.49 0.63 -17.40
C ARG A 61 -2.34 0.77 -15.89
N PHE A 62 -1.24 1.35 -15.43
CA PHE A 62 -1.04 1.67 -14.02
C PHE A 62 -2.10 2.64 -13.52
N SER A 63 -2.33 3.74 -14.25
CA SER A 63 -3.38 4.70 -13.95
C SER A 63 -4.76 4.04 -13.94
N ALA A 64 -5.09 3.26 -14.97
CA ALA A 64 -6.37 2.58 -15.07
C ALA A 64 -6.61 1.59 -13.93
N THR A 65 -5.57 0.87 -13.51
CA THR A 65 -5.65 -0.06 -12.37
C THR A 65 -5.95 0.68 -11.07
N ILE A 66 -5.27 1.79 -10.82
CA ILE A 66 -5.52 2.62 -9.64
C ILE A 66 -6.96 3.14 -9.66
N GLN A 67 -7.39 3.75 -10.75
CA GLN A 67 -8.74 4.31 -10.87
C GLN A 67 -9.81 3.25 -10.67
N LYS A 68 -9.67 2.09 -11.30
CA LYS A 68 -10.62 0.98 -11.16
C LYS A 68 -10.82 0.57 -9.70
N HIS A 69 -9.73 0.40 -8.95
CA HIS A 69 -9.84 -0.05 -7.56
C HIS A 69 -10.31 1.06 -6.63
N ILE A 70 -9.80 2.27 -6.79
CA ILE A 70 -10.19 3.42 -5.97
C ILE A 70 -11.67 3.76 -6.20
N ASP A 71 -12.16 3.75 -7.44
CA ASP A 71 -13.57 3.99 -7.75
C ASP A 71 -14.49 2.90 -7.18
N ALA A 72 -13.96 1.70 -7.00
CA ALA A 72 -14.66 0.59 -6.32
C ALA A 72 -14.45 0.58 -4.79
N ASN A 73 -14.01 1.67 -4.20
CA ASN A 73 -13.72 1.80 -2.75
C ASN A 73 -12.68 0.81 -2.23
N THR A 74 -11.73 0.42 -3.06
CA THR A 74 -10.69 -0.53 -2.69
C THR A 74 -9.31 0.14 -2.75
N PRO A 75 -8.72 0.50 -1.61
CA PRO A 75 -7.36 0.99 -1.59
C PRO A 75 -6.38 -0.12 -2.00
N LEU A 76 -5.20 0.29 -2.48
CA LEU A 76 -4.19 -0.63 -2.95
C LEU A 76 -2.98 -0.62 -2.02
N ILE A 77 -2.59 -1.78 -1.52
CA ILE A 77 -1.27 -1.94 -0.89
C ILE A 77 -0.22 -1.85 -1.99
N TRP A 78 0.70 -0.93 -1.82
CA TRP A 78 1.66 -0.52 -2.83
C TRP A 78 3.07 -0.89 -2.42
N GLY A 79 3.61 -1.93 -3.04
CA GLY A 79 5.01 -2.32 -2.90
C GLY A 79 5.88 -1.47 -3.82
N LEU A 80 6.90 -0.84 -3.25
CA LEU A 80 7.73 0.12 -3.96
C LEU A 80 9.20 0.07 -3.53
N VAL A 81 10.05 0.75 -4.28
CA VAL A 81 11.47 0.93 -3.97
C VAL A 81 11.74 2.40 -3.67
N LEU A 82 12.34 2.64 -2.51
CA LEU A 82 12.81 3.97 -2.12
C LEU A 82 14.17 4.27 -2.74
N GLY A 83 14.45 5.56 -2.92
CA GLY A 83 15.75 6.04 -3.39
C GLY A 83 15.88 6.19 -4.90
N ILE A 84 14.87 5.84 -5.69
CA ILE A 84 14.84 6.03 -7.15
C ILE A 84 14.36 7.44 -7.51
N VAL A 85 13.33 7.91 -6.82
CA VAL A 85 12.74 9.24 -7.03
C VAL A 85 12.97 10.07 -5.77
N PRO A 86 13.43 11.34 -5.88
CA PRO A 86 13.53 12.22 -4.74
C PRO A 86 12.16 12.51 -4.12
N GLU A 87 12.06 12.42 -2.80
CA GLU A 87 10.84 12.72 -2.05
C GLU A 87 11.16 13.75 -0.95
N PRO A 88 10.34 14.81 -0.79
CA PRO A 88 10.66 15.95 0.09
C PRO A 88 10.89 15.56 1.56
N ASP A 89 10.14 14.59 2.06
CA ASP A 89 10.14 14.20 3.48
C ASP A 89 10.99 12.95 3.76
N MET A 90 11.78 12.53 2.80
CA MET A 90 12.61 11.35 2.93
C MET A 90 14.01 11.72 3.39
N LEU A 91 14.54 11.00 4.37
CA LEU A 91 15.92 11.19 4.81
C LEU A 91 16.91 10.91 3.67
N PRO A 92 18.02 11.64 3.61
CA PRO A 92 19.06 11.38 2.62
C PRO A 92 19.52 9.93 2.66
N ASN A 93 19.78 9.36 1.49
CA ASN A 93 20.26 7.98 1.33
C ASN A 93 19.29 6.87 1.78
N THR A 94 18.00 7.19 1.96
CA THR A 94 16.99 6.16 2.19
C THR A 94 16.84 5.30 0.93
N GLN A 95 17.00 3.99 1.08
CA GLN A 95 16.92 3.01 -0.01
C GLN A 95 16.21 1.75 0.45
N GLY A 96 15.77 0.95 -0.51
CA GLY A 96 15.21 -0.37 -0.28
C GLY A 96 13.71 -0.47 -0.50
N GLY A 97 13.17 -1.66 -0.24
CA GLY A 97 11.75 -1.95 -0.36
C GLY A 97 10.93 -1.28 0.72
N HIS A 98 9.71 -0.87 0.37
CA HIS A 98 8.79 -0.21 1.28
C HIS A 98 7.35 -0.50 0.88
N LEU A 99 6.43 -0.38 1.84
CA LEU A 99 5.00 -0.51 1.59
C LEU A 99 4.28 0.78 1.95
N ARG A 100 3.39 1.19 1.05
CA ARG A 100 2.47 2.31 1.23
C ARG A 100 1.05 1.87 0.85
N LEU A 101 0.10 2.73 1.05
CA LEU A 101 -1.29 2.50 0.66
C LEU A 101 -1.73 3.58 -0.31
N ILE A 102 -2.11 3.19 -1.53
CA ILE A 102 -2.75 4.12 -2.47
C ILE A 102 -4.20 4.25 -2.04
N ILE A 103 -4.61 5.48 -1.75
CA ILE A 103 -5.94 5.82 -1.23
C ILE A 103 -6.76 6.69 -2.17
N GLY A 104 -6.15 7.20 -3.23
CA GLY A 104 -6.82 8.06 -4.18
C GLY A 104 -5.96 8.41 -5.39
N TYR A 105 -6.55 9.17 -6.27
CA TYR A 105 -5.87 9.72 -7.45
C TYR A 105 -6.47 11.08 -7.83
N ASN A 106 -5.69 11.86 -8.55
CA ASN A 106 -6.19 13.08 -9.21
C ASN A 106 -5.81 12.99 -10.70
N ASP A 107 -6.80 12.83 -11.54
CA ASP A 107 -6.59 12.67 -12.99
C ASP A 107 -6.25 13.98 -13.70
N GLU A 108 -6.69 15.11 -13.16
CA GLU A 108 -6.35 16.43 -13.72
C GLU A 108 -4.88 16.77 -13.49
N THR A 109 -4.40 16.58 -12.28
CA THR A 109 -3.00 16.86 -11.91
C THR A 109 -2.05 15.70 -12.15
N LYS A 110 -2.57 14.56 -12.60
CA LYS A 110 -1.81 13.31 -12.80
C LYS A 110 -1.01 12.91 -11.56
N GLN A 111 -1.70 12.80 -10.44
CA GLN A 111 -1.11 12.44 -9.15
C GLN A 111 -1.76 11.19 -8.55
N VAL A 112 -0.95 10.43 -7.82
CA VAL A 112 -1.39 9.40 -6.89
C VAL A 112 -1.47 10.01 -5.50
N ILE A 113 -2.52 9.68 -4.76
CA ILE A 113 -2.69 10.06 -3.35
C ILE A 113 -2.45 8.81 -2.52
N TYR A 114 -1.56 8.90 -1.55
CA TYR A 114 -1.16 7.74 -0.77
C TYR A 114 -0.94 8.05 0.70
N SER A 115 -1.00 7.01 1.51
CA SER A 115 -0.67 7.04 2.94
C SER A 115 0.61 6.25 3.17
N ASP A 116 1.49 6.82 3.99
CA ASP A 116 2.74 6.20 4.40
C ASP A 116 2.67 5.86 5.90
N PRO A 117 3.12 4.66 6.33
CA PRO A 117 3.08 4.27 7.74
C PRO A 117 4.09 4.99 8.64
N TRP A 118 4.82 5.98 8.13
CA TRP A 118 5.86 6.69 8.89
C TRP A 118 5.32 7.69 9.93
N GLY A 119 4.02 7.77 10.12
CA GLY A 119 3.41 8.58 11.18
C GLY A 119 2.32 9.54 10.70
N PRO A 120 1.75 10.34 11.61
CA PRO A 120 0.57 11.18 11.30
C PRO A 120 0.80 12.18 10.16
N ASN A 121 1.98 12.76 10.07
CA ASN A 121 2.32 13.71 9.00
C ASN A 121 2.44 13.07 7.61
N HIS A 122 2.41 11.74 7.56
CA HIS A 122 2.53 10.95 6.33
C HIS A 122 1.22 10.25 5.94
N ALA A 123 0.12 10.56 6.62
CA ALA A 123 -1.17 9.91 6.40
C ALA A 123 -1.79 10.22 5.03
N THR A 124 -1.50 11.38 4.47
CA THR A 124 -1.98 11.77 3.13
C THR A 124 -0.91 12.55 2.40
N LYS A 125 -0.35 11.91 1.39
CA LYS A 125 0.71 12.47 0.55
C LYS A 125 0.35 12.33 -0.93
N ARG A 126 1.03 13.07 -1.77
CA ARG A 126 0.81 13.09 -3.21
C ARG A 126 2.12 12.89 -3.94
N MET A 127 2.06 12.19 -5.07
CA MET A 127 3.21 11.97 -5.94
C MET A 127 2.73 12.01 -7.40
N LYS A 128 3.58 12.51 -8.29
CA LYS A 128 3.30 12.42 -9.73
C LYS A 128 3.10 10.96 -10.14
N LEU A 129 2.12 10.71 -10.97
CA LEU A 129 1.78 9.38 -11.44
C LEU A 129 2.99 8.67 -12.10
N ALA A 130 3.78 9.40 -12.88
CA ALA A 130 4.97 8.85 -13.52
C ALA A 130 6.04 8.43 -12.51
N ASP A 131 6.25 9.23 -11.46
CA ASP A 131 7.19 8.89 -10.38
C ASP A 131 6.71 7.68 -9.58
N ALA A 132 5.43 7.65 -9.26
CA ALA A 132 4.82 6.51 -8.58
C ALA A 132 4.97 5.23 -9.41
N TYR A 133 4.74 5.30 -10.71
CA TYR A 133 4.95 4.16 -11.61
C TYR A 133 6.40 3.69 -11.59
N ALA A 134 7.35 4.61 -11.67
CA ALA A 134 8.78 4.30 -11.72
C ALA A 134 9.25 3.50 -10.49
N ILE A 135 8.71 3.79 -9.30
CA ILE A 135 9.10 3.13 -8.05
C ILE A 135 8.26 1.90 -7.72
N THR A 136 7.18 1.63 -8.45
CA THR A 136 6.28 0.52 -8.17
C THR A 136 6.92 -0.83 -8.45
N MET A 137 6.82 -1.74 -7.49
CA MET A 137 7.15 -3.16 -7.65
C MET A 137 5.90 -4.01 -7.80
N SER A 138 4.87 -3.74 -7.00
CA SER A 138 3.64 -4.53 -6.98
C SER A 138 2.47 -3.71 -6.43
N LEU A 139 1.27 -4.14 -6.78
CA LEU A 139 0.02 -3.65 -6.20
C LEU A 139 -0.77 -4.83 -5.64
N HIS A 140 -1.42 -4.62 -4.49
CA HIS A 140 -2.29 -5.62 -3.91
C HIS A 140 -3.63 -4.99 -3.57
N ALA A 141 -4.70 -5.57 -4.08
CA ALA A 141 -6.06 -5.17 -3.75
C ALA A 141 -6.58 -6.04 -2.60
N LEU A 142 -7.04 -5.40 -1.53
CA LEU A 142 -7.70 -6.09 -0.43
C LEU A 142 -9.21 -5.98 -0.62
N THR A 143 -9.86 -7.11 -0.90
CA THR A 143 -11.31 -7.21 -0.87
C THR A 143 -11.73 -7.52 0.56
N PRO A 144 -12.47 -6.63 1.25
CA PRO A 144 -12.89 -6.85 2.63
C PRO A 144 -13.70 -8.15 2.77
N ALA A 145 -13.60 -8.78 3.92
CA ALA A 145 -14.49 -9.87 4.28
C ALA A 145 -15.93 -9.36 4.29
N GLN A 146 -16.84 -10.16 3.74
CA GLN A 146 -18.27 -9.82 3.81
C GLN A 146 -18.72 -9.92 5.26
N SER A 147 -19.41 -8.89 5.74
CA SER A 147 -20.13 -8.96 7.01
C SER A 147 -21.34 -9.89 6.81
N HIS A 148 -21.37 -10.91 7.61
CA HIS A 148 -22.54 -11.82 7.67
C HIS A 148 -23.56 -11.29 8.67
#